data_2769f6a3b4e8a2f65758ee1fd4702017
#
_entry.id   2769f6a3b4e8a2f65758ee1fd4702017
#
_cell.length_a   1.000
_cell.length_b   1.000
_cell.length_c   1.000
_cell.angle_alpha   90.00
_cell.angle_beta   90.00
_cell.angle_gamma   90.00
#
_symmetry.space_group_name_H-M   'P 1'
#
loop_
_entity.id
_entity.type
_entity.pdbx_description
1 polymer ?
#
loop_
_entity_poly.entity_id
_entity_poly.type
_entity_poly.pdbx_seq_one_letter_code
_entity_poly.pdbx_strand_id
1 'polypeptide(L)'
;MEIYKILVVDDEPDLCEGLKLNLEIEGYEADTAFSAEEALEMDLSSYDLIMLDVMMGKMSGFEMARVLKRNPATSQIPIIFCTAKNADDDMIAGLNLGADDYVTKPYNIRNILARIKSVLRRTDRYGAASPSSPSAPITKEEAKQKRIIREEGLVIDLDQIVCTIDEVPVRMPRKEFELLSLFMSNPGKIFSREDILQKVWSDEVVVVNRVVDVNVTRLRAKIGKYGKLIVTRSGYGYGFKV
;
A
#
# COMPACT_ATOMS: atom_id res chain seq x y z
N MET A 1 -11.22 8.57 20.52
CA MET A 1 -10.28 8.37 19.42
C MET A 1 -9.80 6.95 19.59
N GLU A 2 -9.94 6.11 18.58
CA GLU A 2 -9.32 4.78 18.60
C GLU A 2 -7.80 4.95 18.59
N ILE A 3 -7.13 4.27 19.50
CA ILE A 3 -5.66 4.27 19.58
C ILE A 3 -5.20 3.10 18.70
N TYR A 4 -4.41 3.38 17.66
CA TYR A 4 -3.87 2.34 16.79
C TYR A 4 -2.76 1.57 17.48
N LYS A 5 -2.77 0.25 17.29
CA LYS A 5 -1.79 -0.67 17.83
C LYS A 5 -0.81 -1.13 16.75
N ILE A 6 0.48 -0.90 16.96
CA ILE A 6 1.55 -1.16 16.00
C ILE A 6 2.50 -2.21 16.55
N LEU A 7 2.80 -3.24 15.77
CA LEU A 7 3.85 -4.19 16.09
C LEU A 7 5.13 -3.85 15.32
N VAL A 8 6.25 -3.78 16.04
CA VAL A 8 7.60 -3.64 15.47
C VAL A 8 8.32 -4.97 15.59
N VAL A 9 8.72 -5.54 14.46
CA VAL A 9 9.43 -6.83 14.39
C VAL A 9 10.80 -6.60 13.76
N ASP A 10 11.85 -6.72 14.55
CA ASP A 10 13.24 -6.46 14.14
C ASP A 10 14.18 -7.18 15.12
N ASP A 11 15.25 -7.80 14.64
CA ASP A 11 16.20 -8.53 15.49
C ASP A 11 17.24 -7.63 16.20
N GLU A 12 17.13 -6.31 16.02
CA GLU A 12 17.89 -5.30 16.73
C GLU A 12 17.09 -4.72 17.91
N PRO A 13 17.30 -5.16 19.19
CA PRO A 13 16.49 -4.72 20.33
C PRO A 13 16.51 -3.21 20.56
N ASP A 14 17.69 -2.57 20.46
CA ASP A 14 17.84 -1.12 20.65
C ASP A 14 17.02 -0.32 19.62
N LEU A 15 16.90 -0.83 18.40
CA LEU A 15 16.11 -0.23 17.36
C LEU A 15 14.62 -0.38 17.64
N CYS A 16 14.18 -1.57 18.06
CA CYS A 16 12.81 -1.84 18.46
C CYS A 16 12.37 -0.91 19.60
N GLU A 17 13.18 -0.81 20.66
CA GLU A 17 12.88 0.06 21.80
C GLU A 17 12.81 1.53 21.41
N GLY A 18 13.76 1.98 20.57
CA GLY A 18 13.78 3.34 20.06
C GLY A 18 12.56 3.67 19.22
N LEU A 19 12.11 2.75 18.37
CA LEU A 19 10.90 2.91 17.57
C LEU A 19 9.65 2.89 18.46
N LYS A 20 9.53 1.93 19.36
CA LYS A 20 8.41 1.83 20.30
C LYS A 20 8.23 3.12 21.08
N LEU A 21 9.27 3.65 21.68
CA LEU A 21 9.23 4.91 22.44
C LEU A 21 8.70 6.07 21.57
N ASN A 22 9.19 6.20 20.34
CA ASN A 22 8.76 7.27 19.44
C ASN A 22 7.31 7.11 18.99
N LEU A 23 6.83 5.88 18.80
CA LEU A 23 5.44 5.58 18.46
C LEU A 23 4.51 5.93 19.63
N GLU A 24 4.88 5.58 20.85
CA GLU A 24 4.13 5.89 22.07
C GLU A 24 4.05 7.41 22.32
N ILE A 25 5.14 8.16 22.09
CA ILE A 25 5.14 9.63 22.16
C ILE A 25 4.15 10.24 21.15
N GLU A 26 3.97 9.63 19.98
CA GLU A 26 3.01 10.09 18.96
C GLU A 26 1.57 9.60 19.21
N GLY A 27 1.34 8.87 20.32
CA GLY A 27 0.02 8.43 20.76
C GLY A 27 -0.46 7.10 20.20
N TYR A 28 0.45 6.27 19.68
CA TYR A 28 0.17 4.88 19.30
C TYR A 28 0.40 3.94 20.47
N GLU A 29 -0.28 2.79 20.48
CA GLU A 29 0.17 1.64 21.25
C GLU A 29 1.21 0.87 20.44
N ALA A 30 2.34 0.48 21.05
CA ALA A 30 3.40 -0.21 20.34
C ALA A 30 3.92 -1.41 21.12
N ASP A 31 3.99 -2.55 20.45
CA ASP A 31 4.66 -3.75 20.93
C ASP A 31 5.86 -4.09 20.06
N THR A 32 6.77 -4.90 20.58
CA THR A 32 7.98 -5.32 19.88
C THR A 32 8.09 -6.84 19.89
N ALA A 33 8.67 -7.40 18.84
CA ALA A 33 9.12 -8.79 18.77
C ALA A 33 10.51 -8.82 18.12
N PHE A 34 11.38 -9.66 18.61
CA PHE A 34 12.79 -9.71 18.19
C PHE A 34 13.07 -10.80 17.16
N SER A 35 12.02 -11.47 16.71
CA SER A 35 12.08 -12.42 15.59
C SER A 35 10.70 -12.60 14.98
N ALA A 36 10.67 -13.14 13.76
CA ALA A 36 9.43 -13.51 13.11
C ALA A 36 8.67 -14.60 13.87
N GLU A 37 9.41 -15.56 14.46
CA GLU A 37 8.85 -16.66 15.24
C GLU A 37 8.16 -16.14 16.51
N GLU A 38 8.80 -15.23 17.24
CA GLU A 38 8.22 -14.59 18.42
C GLU A 38 6.95 -13.82 18.05
N ALA A 39 7.00 -13.03 16.98
CA ALA A 39 5.84 -12.29 16.51
C ALA A 39 4.67 -13.20 16.12
N LEU A 40 4.95 -14.37 15.52
CA LEU A 40 3.89 -15.33 15.11
C LEU A 40 3.22 -16.03 16.30
N GLU A 41 3.81 -16.01 17.50
CA GLU A 41 3.20 -16.49 18.74
C GLU A 41 2.25 -15.47 19.38
N MET A 42 2.28 -14.21 18.94
CA MET A 42 1.40 -13.13 19.44
C MET A 42 0.03 -13.16 18.77
N ASP A 43 -0.96 -12.52 19.43
CA ASP A 43 -2.26 -12.25 18.76
C ASP A 43 -2.14 -11.14 17.72
N LEU A 44 -1.69 -11.52 16.54
CA LEU A 44 -1.44 -10.59 15.46
C LEU A 44 -2.71 -9.91 14.95
N SER A 45 -3.89 -10.49 15.16
CA SER A 45 -5.17 -9.91 14.74
C SER A 45 -5.52 -8.62 15.51
N SER A 46 -4.85 -8.36 16.63
CA SER A 46 -5.04 -7.18 17.46
C SER A 46 -4.29 -5.94 16.97
N TYR A 47 -3.44 -6.07 15.95
CA TYR A 47 -2.62 -4.96 15.44
C TYR A 47 -3.21 -4.33 14.19
N ASP A 48 -3.10 -3.00 14.12
CA ASP A 48 -3.55 -2.19 12.99
C ASP A 48 -2.46 -2.02 11.92
N LEU A 49 -1.19 -2.25 12.29
CA LEU A 49 -0.05 -2.16 11.40
C LEU A 49 1.14 -2.97 11.93
N ILE A 50 1.89 -3.59 11.03
CA ILE A 50 3.14 -4.29 11.37
C ILE A 50 4.30 -3.62 10.62
N MET A 51 5.30 -3.15 11.37
CA MET A 51 6.62 -2.81 10.85
C MET A 51 7.49 -4.06 10.93
N LEU A 52 8.09 -4.46 9.82
CA LEU A 52 8.71 -5.77 9.71
C LEU A 52 10.08 -5.67 9.05
N ASP A 53 11.12 -5.99 9.79
CA ASP A 53 12.44 -6.09 9.18
C ASP A 53 12.50 -7.27 8.19
N VAL A 54 13.18 -7.03 7.09
CA VAL A 54 13.37 -8.05 6.04
C VAL A 54 14.42 -9.07 6.45
N MET A 55 15.51 -8.60 7.06
CA MET A 55 16.69 -9.40 7.34
C MET A 55 16.73 -9.82 8.80
N MET A 56 16.00 -10.85 9.16
CA MET A 56 16.00 -11.44 10.49
C MET A 56 16.45 -12.91 10.46
N GLY A 57 16.97 -13.38 11.55
CA GLY A 57 17.46 -14.71 11.87
C GLY A 57 17.04 -15.91 11.02
N LYS A 58 16.22 -16.83 11.56
CA LYS A 58 15.84 -18.08 10.90
C LYS A 58 14.74 -17.89 9.87
N MET A 59 13.71 -17.10 10.23
CA MET A 59 12.62 -16.72 9.32
C MET A 59 12.80 -15.26 8.90
N SER A 60 12.85 -15.02 7.61
CA SER A 60 12.90 -13.65 7.06
C SER A 60 11.56 -12.94 7.21
N GLY A 61 11.58 -11.59 7.22
CA GLY A 61 10.35 -10.81 7.21
C GLY A 61 9.45 -11.12 6.01
N PHE A 62 10.02 -11.49 4.88
CA PHE A 62 9.24 -11.89 3.71
C PHE A 62 8.49 -13.22 3.92
N GLU A 63 9.10 -14.17 4.60
CA GLU A 63 8.44 -15.43 4.92
C GLU A 63 7.31 -15.21 5.93
N MET A 64 7.55 -14.39 6.97
CA MET A 64 6.51 -13.97 7.91
C MET A 64 5.36 -13.26 7.20
N ALA A 65 5.64 -12.28 6.35
CA ALA A 65 4.61 -11.57 5.58
C ALA A 65 3.78 -12.52 4.70
N ARG A 66 4.40 -13.53 4.12
CA ARG A 66 3.70 -14.57 3.35
C ARG A 66 2.75 -15.39 4.22
N VAL A 67 3.14 -15.71 5.45
CA VAL A 67 2.28 -16.39 6.42
C VAL A 67 1.08 -15.49 6.77
N LEU A 68 1.34 -14.22 7.10
CA LEU A 68 0.30 -13.24 7.44
C LEU A 68 -0.72 -13.06 6.31
N LYS A 69 -0.25 -12.89 5.09
CA LYS A 69 -1.12 -12.64 3.91
C LYS A 69 -1.94 -13.86 3.48
N ARG A 70 -1.57 -15.07 3.91
CA ARG A 70 -2.34 -16.31 3.69
C ARG A 70 -3.42 -16.54 4.74
N ASN A 71 -3.30 -15.98 5.92
CA ASN A 71 -4.27 -16.13 7.00
C ASN A 71 -5.37 -15.05 6.87
N PRO A 72 -6.66 -15.43 6.72
CA PRO A 72 -7.75 -14.46 6.60
C PRO A 72 -7.84 -13.46 7.74
N ALA A 73 -7.47 -13.84 8.97
CA ALA A 73 -7.52 -12.97 10.15
C ALA A 73 -6.46 -11.86 10.12
N THR A 74 -5.33 -12.08 9.45
CA THR A 74 -4.19 -11.15 9.42
C THR A 74 -3.88 -10.61 8.02
N SER A 75 -4.50 -11.17 6.98
CA SER A 75 -4.23 -10.80 5.59
C SER A 75 -4.47 -9.33 5.26
N GLN A 76 -5.32 -8.68 6.05
CA GLN A 76 -5.70 -7.29 5.87
C GLN A 76 -4.80 -6.31 6.62
N ILE A 77 -4.01 -6.80 7.57
CA ILE A 77 -3.10 -5.95 8.35
C ILE A 77 -2.03 -5.39 7.40
N PRO A 78 -1.88 -4.07 7.33
CA PRO A 78 -0.86 -3.44 6.51
C PRO A 78 0.54 -3.74 7.05
N ILE A 79 1.49 -3.93 6.13
CA ILE A 79 2.89 -4.23 6.46
C ILE A 79 3.77 -3.14 5.85
N ILE A 80 4.60 -2.51 6.69
CA ILE A 80 5.71 -1.66 6.28
C ILE A 80 7.00 -2.45 6.46
N PHE A 81 7.69 -2.77 5.37
CA PHE A 81 8.99 -3.41 5.47
C PHE A 81 10.09 -2.41 5.84
N CYS A 82 10.97 -2.82 6.75
CA CYS A 82 12.23 -2.17 7.03
C CYS A 82 13.35 -2.97 6.35
N THR A 83 14.21 -2.32 5.56
CA THR A 83 15.25 -3.02 4.78
C THR A 83 16.55 -2.23 4.72
N ALA A 84 17.67 -2.90 4.54
CA ALA A 84 18.95 -2.25 4.33
C ALA A 84 19.03 -1.56 2.95
N LYS A 85 19.80 -0.48 2.86
CA LYS A 85 19.88 0.44 1.70
C LYS A 85 20.26 -0.21 0.35
N ASN A 86 20.78 -1.44 0.34
CA ASN A 86 21.30 -2.09 -0.86
C ASN A 86 20.44 -3.27 -1.35
N ALA A 87 19.20 -3.38 -0.89
CA ALA A 87 18.34 -4.53 -1.17
C ALA A 87 17.33 -4.24 -2.28
N ASP A 88 17.78 -3.83 -3.46
CA ASP A 88 16.89 -3.62 -4.62
C ASP A 88 16.11 -4.88 -4.99
N ASP A 89 16.73 -6.06 -4.86
CA ASP A 89 16.08 -7.35 -5.09
C ASP A 89 15.10 -7.71 -3.97
N ASP A 90 15.40 -7.35 -2.72
CA ASP A 90 14.52 -7.56 -1.56
C ASP A 90 13.29 -6.64 -1.62
N MET A 91 13.46 -5.41 -2.08
CA MET A 91 12.37 -4.46 -2.32
C MET A 91 11.39 -5.00 -3.36
N ILE A 92 11.90 -5.66 -4.41
CA ILE A 92 11.09 -6.30 -5.44
C ILE A 92 10.36 -7.53 -4.89
N ALA A 93 11.03 -8.35 -4.07
CA ALA A 93 10.45 -9.53 -3.45
C ALA A 93 9.32 -9.16 -2.49
N GLY A 94 9.51 -8.16 -1.65
CA GLY A 94 8.51 -7.71 -0.69
C GLY A 94 7.31 -7.02 -1.34
N LEU A 95 7.53 -6.20 -2.39
CA LEU A 95 6.44 -5.67 -3.21
C LEU A 95 5.60 -6.82 -3.77
N ASN A 96 6.21 -7.92 -4.21
CA ASN A 96 5.52 -9.13 -4.69
C ASN A 96 4.67 -9.83 -3.61
N LEU A 97 4.89 -9.57 -2.34
CA LEU A 97 4.15 -10.14 -1.23
C LEU A 97 2.97 -9.27 -0.76
N GLY A 98 2.73 -8.10 -1.40
CA GLY A 98 1.62 -7.22 -1.04
C GLY A 98 1.93 -6.27 0.12
N ALA A 99 3.19 -5.86 0.27
CA ALA A 99 3.56 -4.80 1.19
C ALA A 99 2.85 -3.49 0.88
N ASP A 100 2.47 -2.77 1.93
CA ASP A 100 1.78 -1.49 1.81
C ASP A 100 2.77 -0.33 1.69
N ASP A 101 3.99 -0.46 2.24
CA ASP A 101 5.09 0.51 2.12
C ASP A 101 6.46 -0.09 2.51
N TYR A 102 7.54 0.69 2.32
CA TYR A 102 8.94 0.36 2.66
C TYR A 102 9.65 1.51 3.33
N VAL A 103 10.58 1.17 4.22
CA VAL A 103 11.52 2.11 4.81
C VAL A 103 12.92 1.53 4.73
N THR A 104 13.88 2.29 4.20
CA THR A 104 15.29 1.86 4.14
C THR A 104 16.04 2.28 5.39
N LYS A 105 16.77 1.34 6.01
CA LYS A 105 17.71 1.62 7.12
C LYS A 105 19.00 2.32 6.58
N PRO A 106 19.59 3.30 7.26
CA PRO A 106 19.09 3.97 8.44
C PRO A 106 17.95 4.95 8.10
N TYR A 107 16.91 4.97 8.90
CA TYR A 107 15.74 5.79 8.66
C TYR A 107 15.60 6.95 9.64
N ASN A 108 14.96 8.02 9.19
CA ASN A 108 14.58 9.13 10.05
C ASN A 108 13.21 8.84 10.65
N ILE A 109 13.06 8.99 11.97
CA ILE A 109 11.82 8.73 12.69
C ILE A 109 10.63 9.53 12.11
N ARG A 110 10.84 10.78 11.70
CA ARG A 110 9.79 11.61 11.09
C ARG A 110 9.25 10.99 9.79
N ASN A 111 10.13 10.36 9.02
CA ASN A 111 9.75 9.68 7.78
C ASN A 111 8.89 8.44 8.06
N ILE A 112 9.29 7.63 9.07
CA ILE A 112 8.53 6.46 9.53
C ILE A 112 7.13 6.90 9.98
N LEU A 113 7.03 7.90 10.85
CA LEU A 113 5.76 8.40 11.38
C LEU A 113 4.84 8.92 10.27
N ALA A 114 5.37 9.63 9.29
CA ALA A 114 4.60 10.08 8.14
C ALA A 114 4.05 8.91 7.31
N ARG A 115 4.83 7.83 7.13
CA ARG A 115 4.41 6.63 6.42
C ARG A 115 3.35 5.85 7.19
N ILE A 116 3.54 5.64 8.50
CA ILE A 116 2.56 5.01 9.38
C ILE A 116 1.23 5.77 9.31
N LYS A 117 1.24 7.09 9.51
CA LYS A 117 0.03 7.94 9.40
C LYS A 117 -0.64 7.79 8.03
N SER A 118 0.15 7.72 6.97
CA SER A 118 -0.37 7.52 5.62
C SER A 118 -0.99 6.15 5.41
N VAL A 119 -0.40 5.09 5.95
CA VAL A 119 -0.90 3.71 5.85
C VAL A 119 -2.17 3.54 6.67
N LEU A 120 -2.19 3.94 7.94
CA LEU A 120 -3.34 3.82 8.85
C LEU A 120 -4.57 4.60 8.36
N ARG A 121 -4.39 5.85 7.94
CA ARG A 121 -5.49 6.64 7.34
C ARG A 121 -6.19 5.96 6.18
N ARG A 122 -5.52 5.03 5.51
CA ARG A 122 -6.09 4.23 4.42
C ARG A 122 -6.95 3.11 4.94
N THR A 123 -6.52 2.43 6.02
CA THR A 123 -7.27 1.34 6.65
C THR A 123 -8.62 1.85 7.17
N ASP A 124 -8.67 3.03 7.79
CA ASP A 124 -9.90 3.63 8.28
C ASP A 124 -10.92 3.91 7.17
N ARG A 125 -10.45 4.36 6.03
CA ARG A 125 -11.32 4.62 4.87
C ARG A 125 -11.88 3.34 4.25
N TYR A 126 -11.21 2.20 4.45
CA TYR A 126 -11.68 0.89 3.97
C TYR A 126 -12.54 0.14 5.00
N GLY A 127 -12.38 0.42 6.31
CA GLY A 127 -13.18 -0.18 7.40
C GLY A 127 -14.55 0.50 7.60
N ALA A 128 -14.72 1.73 7.15
CA ALA A 128 -15.94 2.52 7.34
C ALA A 128 -17.05 2.30 6.29
N ALA A 129 -16.97 1.26 5.48
CA ALA A 129 -18.04 0.87 4.55
C ALA A 129 -19.02 -0.10 5.20
N SER A 130 -19.62 0.26 6.34
CA SER A 130 -20.87 -0.33 6.81
C SER A 130 -22.05 0.58 6.47
N PRO A 131 -23.13 0.08 5.86
CA PRO A 131 -24.26 0.90 5.45
C PRO A 131 -25.23 1.11 6.61
N SER A 132 -25.21 2.30 7.21
CA SER A 132 -26.32 2.78 8.04
C SER A 132 -26.16 4.29 8.24
N SER A 133 -26.99 5.15 7.78
CA SER A 133 -28.40 5.40 7.86
C SER A 133 -28.78 6.63 7.02
N PRO A 134 -30.07 6.81 6.66
CA PRO A 134 -30.49 7.93 5.83
C PRO A 134 -30.89 9.12 6.70
N SER A 135 -30.78 10.30 6.12
CA SER A 135 -31.58 11.47 6.40
C SER A 135 -30.88 12.75 6.87
N ALA A 136 -30.71 13.64 5.92
CA ALA A 136 -31.30 14.97 6.00
C ALA A 136 -31.29 15.59 4.60
N PRO A 137 -32.31 16.36 4.18
CA PRO A 137 -32.43 16.88 2.84
C PRO A 137 -31.46 18.05 2.65
N ILE A 138 -30.47 17.87 1.79
CA ILE A 138 -29.60 18.96 1.34
C ILE A 138 -30.24 19.61 0.12
N THR A 139 -30.51 20.90 0.27
CA THR A 139 -30.92 21.84 -0.76
C THR A 139 -30.04 21.74 -2.01
N LYS A 140 -30.72 21.84 -3.14
CA LYS A 140 -30.14 21.96 -4.48
C LYS A 140 -29.15 23.13 -4.52
N GLU A 141 -27.90 22.82 -4.82
CA GLU A 141 -27.00 23.59 -5.69
C GLU A 141 -25.58 23.10 -5.46
N GLU A 142 -24.96 22.68 -6.55
CA GLU A 142 -23.65 22.05 -6.78
C GLU A 142 -23.72 20.52 -7.02
N ALA A 143 -24.10 20.18 -8.23
CA ALA A 143 -23.81 18.89 -8.83
C ALA A 143 -22.28 18.78 -9.02
N LYS A 144 -21.55 18.32 -8.00
CA LYS A 144 -20.21 17.80 -8.14
C LYS A 144 -20.31 16.60 -9.07
N GLN A 145 -19.87 16.76 -10.33
CA GLN A 145 -19.73 15.65 -11.26
C GLN A 145 -18.89 14.57 -10.57
N LYS A 146 -19.53 13.43 -10.27
CA LYS A 146 -18.81 12.23 -9.80
C LYS A 146 -17.64 11.96 -10.74
N ARG A 147 -16.44 11.92 -10.20
CA ARG A 147 -15.21 11.68 -10.99
C ARG A 147 -15.04 10.18 -11.25
N ILE A 148 -16.00 9.62 -12.03
CA ILE A 148 -16.00 8.21 -12.42
C ILE A 148 -15.45 8.10 -13.84
N ILE A 149 -14.44 7.25 -14.01
CA ILE A 149 -13.87 6.93 -15.32
C ILE A 149 -14.25 5.50 -15.68
N ARG A 150 -14.73 5.31 -16.90
CA ARG A 150 -15.19 4.00 -17.39
C ARG A 150 -14.51 3.68 -18.71
N GLU A 151 -14.05 2.44 -18.82
CA GLU A 151 -13.53 1.90 -20.06
C GLU A 151 -13.90 0.42 -20.16
N GLU A 152 -14.74 0.08 -21.13
CA GLU A 152 -15.39 -1.23 -21.22
C GLU A 152 -16.06 -1.60 -19.87
N GLY A 153 -15.72 -2.75 -19.24
CA GLY A 153 -16.21 -3.15 -17.91
C GLY A 153 -15.30 -2.74 -16.75
N LEU A 154 -14.25 -1.93 -17.01
CA LEU A 154 -13.36 -1.40 -15.98
C LEU A 154 -13.84 -0.02 -15.56
N VAL A 155 -14.16 0.16 -14.29
CA VAL A 155 -14.68 1.42 -13.75
C VAL A 155 -13.86 1.81 -12.53
N ILE A 156 -13.45 3.07 -12.45
CA ILE A 156 -12.84 3.66 -11.26
C ILE A 156 -13.66 4.87 -10.81
N ASP A 157 -13.94 4.90 -9.50
CA ASP A 157 -14.49 6.07 -8.82
C ASP A 157 -13.35 6.74 -8.05
N LEU A 158 -12.95 7.93 -8.52
CA LEU A 158 -11.82 8.67 -7.97
C LEU A 158 -12.16 9.36 -6.64
N ASP A 159 -13.44 9.55 -6.35
CA ASP A 159 -13.90 10.17 -5.11
C ASP A 159 -14.00 9.13 -3.99
N GLN A 160 -14.47 7.92 -4.32
CA GLN A 160 -14.60 6.81 -3.37
C GLN A 160 -13.36 5.90 -3.32
N ILE A 161 -12.41 6.07 -4.27
CA ILE A 161 -11.20 5.23 -4.41
C ILE A 161 -11.58 3.75 -4.60
N VAL A 162 -12.58 3.48 -5.42
CA VAL A 162 -13.09 2.15 -5.71
C VAL A 162 -12.83 1.80 -7.16
N CYS A 163 -12.38 0.57 -7.40
CA CYS A 163 -12.31 -0.04 -8.73
C CYS A 163 -13.31 -1.18 -8.83
N THR A 164 -14.08 -1.24 -9.93
CA THR A 164 -14.92 -2.37 -10.27
C THR A 164 -14.54 -2.95 -11.63
N ILE A 165 -14.59 -4.26 -11.74
CA ILE A 165 -14.35 -5.03 -12.97
C ILE A 165 -15.59 -5.85 -13.24
N ASP A 166 -16.25 -5.60 -14.40
CA ASP A 166 -17.52 -6.26 -14.75
C ASP A 166 -18.53 -6.19 -13.58
N GLU A 167 -18.68 -4.98 -13.01
CA GLU A 167 -19.58 -4.67 -11.87
C GLU A 167 -19.17 -5.28 -10.52
N VAL A 168 -18.08 -6.05 -10.46
CA VAL A 168 -17.57 -6.64 -9.22
C VAL A 168 -16.49 -5.71 -8.62
N PRO A 169 -16.66 -5.26 -7.35
CA PRO A 169 -15.64 -4.47 -6.67
C PRO A 169 -14.34 -5.28 -6.52
N VAL A 170 -13.22 -4.66 -6.89
CA VAL A 170 -11.88 -5.26 -6.76
C VAL A 170 -11.05 -4.42 -5.81
N ARG A 171 -10.59 -5.07 -4.74
CA ARG A 171 -9.65 -4.42 -3.82
C ARG A 171 -8.32 -4.18 -4.52
N MET A 172 -7.86 -2.93 -4.48
CA MET A 172 -6.66 -2.51 -5.15
C MET A 172 -5.75 -1.76 -4.16
N PRO A 173 -4.47 -2.17 -3.99
CA PRO A 173 -3.51 -1.39 -3.23
C PRO A 173 -3.41 0.04 -3.77
N ARG A 174 -3.10 0.99 -2.90
CA ARG A 174 -3.10 2.42 -3.26
C ARG A 174 -2.29 2.72 -4.52
N LYS A 175 -1.05 2.24 -4.59
CA LYS A 175 -0.16 2.52 -5.73
C LYS A 175 -0.67 1.92 -7.04
N GLU A 176 -1.31 0.78 -6.98
CA GLU A 176 -1.96 0.18 -8.15
C GLU A 176 -3.20 1.00 -8.58
N PHE A 177 -3.99 1.49 -7.61
CA PHE A 177 -5.12 2.37 -7.90
C PHE A 177 -4.67 3.73 -8.44
N GLU A 178 -3.66 4.37 -7.84
CA GLU A 178 -3.09 5.63 -8.31
C GLU A 178 -2.53 5.48 -9.73
N LEU A 179 -1.86 4.35 -10.01
CA LEU A 179 -1.31 4.03 -11.31
C LEU A 179 -2.42 3.82 -12.35
N LEU A 180 -3.45 3.04 -12.02
CA LEU A 180 -4.62 2.85 -12.88
C LEU A 180 -5.34 4.17 -13.14
N SER A 181 -5.52 4.99 -12.10
CA SER A 181 -6.13 6.31 -12.19
C SER A 181 -5.34 7.25 -13.09
N LEU A 182 -4.01 7.25 -12.96
CA LEU A 182 -3.13 8.03 -13.83
C LEU A 182 -3.31 7.64 -15.31
N PHE A 183 -3.36 6.34 -15.59
CA PHE A 183 -3.49 5.84 -16.94
C PHE A 183 -4.88 6.08 -17.52
N MET A 184 -5.95 5.73 -16.81
CA MET A 184 -7.33 5.89 -17.27
C MET A 184 -7.75 7.35 -17.39
N SER A 185 -7.17 8.26 -16.59
CA SER A 185 -7.41 9.70 -16.72
C SER A 185 -6.69 10.34 -17.90
N ASN A 186 -5.78 9.62 -18.55
CA ASN A 186 -4.97 10.13 -19.66
C ASN A 186 -4.86 9.10 -20.81
N PRO A 187 -5.98 8.71 -21.43
CA PRO A 187 -5.96 7.71 -22.48
C PRO A 187 -5.10 8.20 -23.66
N GLY A 188 -4.34 7.28 -24.28
CA GLY A 188 -3.43 7.57 -25.40
C GLY A 188 -2.08 8.20 -25.00
N LYS A 189 -1.93 8.70 -23.77
CA LYS A 189 -0.67 9.29 -23.30
C LYS A 189 0.28 8.21 -22.80
N ILE A 190 1.55 8.31 -23.19
CA ILE A 190 2.63 7.49 -22.65
C ILE A 190 3.39 8.31 -21.60
N PHE A 191 3.58 7.74 -20.43
CA PHE A 191 4.36 8.29 -19.35
C PHE A 191 5.68 7.55 -19.25
N SER A 192 6.79 8.28 -19.11
CA SER A 192 8.06 7.68 -18.78
C SER A 192 8.03 7.07 -17.37
N ARG A 193 9.01 6.23 -17.03
CA ARG A 193 9.12 5.69 -15.67
C ARG A 193 9.31 6.80 -14.66
N GLU A 194 10.09 7.79 -15.01
CA GLU A 194 10.36 8.99 -14.20
C GLU A 194 9.08 9.81 -13.97
N ASP A 195 8.29 10.03 -15.01
CA ASP A 195 6.99 10.73 -14.89
C ASP A 195 6.02 9.97 -13.98
N ILE A 196 5.99 8.64 -14.10
CA ILE A 196 5.14 7.79 -13.26
C ILE A 196 5.61 7.86 -11.81
N LEU A 197 6.92 7.76 -11.57
CA LEU A 197 7.50 7.89 -10.23
C LEU A 197 7.14 9.23 -9.60
N GLN A 198 7.34 10.33 -10.30
CA GLN A 198 7.02 11.66 -9.81
C GLN A 198 5.53 11.84 -9.48
N LYS A 199 4.62 11.21 -10.23
CA LYS A 199 3.17 11.38 -10.06
C LYS A 199 2.56 10.44 -9.03
N VAL A 200 3.06 9.22 -8.93
CA VAL A 200 2.49 8.15 -8.10
C VAL A 200 3.31 7.93 -6.83
N TRP A 201 4.60 8.25 -6.85
CA TRP A 201 5.55 8.09 -5.73
C TRP A 201 6.21 9.41 -5.32
N SER A 202 5.58 10.58 -5.58
CA SER A 202 6.12 11.92 -5.30
C SER A 202 6.60 12.12 -3.85
N ASP A 203 6.00 11.40 -2.91
CA ASP A 203 6.30 11.54 -1.47
C ASP A 203 7.42 10.58 -1.00
N GLU A 204 8.01 9.81 -1.90
CA GLU A 204 9.01 8.78 -1.58
C GLU A 204 10.42 9.23 -2.01
N VAL A 205 11.34 9.27 -1.07
CA VAL A 205 12.66 9.91 -1.23
C VAL A 205 13.59 9.17 -2.20
N VAL A 206 13.43 7.85 -2.38
CA VAL A 206 14.21 7.05 -3.37
C VAL A 206 13.36 5.87 -3.84
N VAL A 207 12.85 5.94 -5.05
CA VAL A 207 12.19 4.80 -5.70
C VAL A 207 12.87 4.55 -7.05
N VAL A 208 13.30 3.32 -7.30
CA VAL A 208 13.96 2.96 -8.56
C VAL A 208 12.94 2.69 -9.67
N ASN A 209 13.31 2.96 -10.93
CA ASN A 209 12.46 2.79 -12.12
C ASN A 209 11.79 1.40 -12.22
N ARG A 210 12.45 0.36 -11.69
CA ARG A 210 11.95 -1.02 -11.70
C ARG A 210 10.68 -1.23 -10.86
N VAL A 211 10.42 -0.39 -9.84
CA VAL A 211 9.17 -0.41 -9.07
C VAL A 211 7.96 -0.16 -9.95
N VAL A 212 8.08 0.71 -10.94
CA VAL A 212 7.03 0.96 -11.92
C VAL A 212 6.69 -0.30 -12.70
N ASP A 213 7.72 -1.01 -13.20
CA ASP A 213 7.54 -2.22 -14.02
C ASP A 213 6.82 -3.32 -13.23
N VAL A 214 7.18 -3.51 -11.97
CA VAL A 214 6.56 -4.47 -11.06
C VAL A 214 5.10 -4.13 -10.82
N ASN A 215 4.80 -2.86 -10.48
CA ASN A 215 3.42 -2.45 -10.21
C ASN A 215 2.54 -2.49 -11.47
N VAL A 216 3.07 -2.15 -12.64
CA VAL A 216 2.37 -2.32 -13.92
C VAL A 216 2.04 -3.79 -14.19
N THR A 217 3.00 -4.70 -13.93
CA THR A 217 2.79 -6.14 -14.13
C THR A 217 1.67 -6.66 -13.22
N ARG A 218 1.65 -6.25 -11.95
CA ARG A 218 0.61 -6.64 -10.98
C ARG A 218 -0.74 -6.06 -11.33
N LEU A 219 -0.76 -4.77 -11.67
CA LEU A 219 -1.97 -4.10 -12.09
C LEU A 219 -2.60 -4.81 -13.28
N ARG A 220 -1.81 -5.19 -14.29
CA ARG A 220 -2.28 -5.98 -15.44
C ARG A 220 -2.89 -7.31 -15.01
N ALA A 221 -2.22 -8.04 -14.14
CA ALA A 221 -2.72 -9.32 -13.61
C ALA A 221 -4.03 -9.14 -12.86
N LYS A 222 -4.13 -8.09 -12.02
CA LYS A 222 -5.31 -7.80 -11.20
C LYS A 222 -6.53 -7.40 -12.00
N ILE A 223 -6.38 -6.57 -13.04
CA ILE A 223 -7.48 -6.17 -13.93
C ILE A 223 -7.76 -7.21 -15.03
N GLY A 224 -7.06 -8.33 -15.04
CA GLY A 224 -7.33 -9.50 -15.85
C GLY A 224 -7.39 -9.21 -17.35
N LYS A 225 -8.52 -9.49 -17.99
CA LYS A 225 -8.70 -9.27 -19.44
C LYS A 225 -8.48 -7.83 -19.88
N TYR A 226 -8.64 -6.87 -18.99
CA TYR A 226 -8.41 -5.44 -19.25
C TYR A 226 -6.93 -5.05 -19.14
N GLY A 227 -6.04 -5.93 -18.66
CA GLY A 227 -4.59 -5.70 -18.61
C GLY A 227 -3.97 -5.34 -19.96
N LYS A 228 -4.58 -5.79 -21.07
CA LYS A 228 -4.20 -5.43 -22.45
C LYS A 228 -4.38 -3.94 -22.78
N LEU A 229 -5.21 -3.22 -22.01
CA LEU A 229 -5.43 -1.78 -22.18
C LEU A 229 -4.24 -0.97 -21.66
N ILE A 230 -3.45 -1.53 -20.74
CA ILE A 230 -2.20 -0.91 -20.32
C ILE A 230 -1.11 -1.31 -21.31
N VAL A 231 -0.69 -0.37 -22.14
CA VAL A 231 0.32 -0.61 -23.18
C VAL A 231 1.72 -0.30 -22.70
N THR A 232 2.71 -1.04 -23.21
CA THR A 232 4.13 -0.74 -23.06
C THR A 232 4.65 -0.16 -24.38
N ARG A 233 5.37 0.97 -24.29
CA ARG A 233 6.19 1.49 -25.38
C ARG A 233 7.64 1.30 -25.02
N SER A 234 8.29 0.34 -25.64
CA SER A 234 9.69 -0.01 -25.37
C SER A 234 10.58 1.22 -25.45
N GLY A 235 11.39 1.47 -24.41
CA GLY A 235 12.24 2.64 -24.30
C GLY A 235 11.54 3.92 -23.86
N TYR A 236 10.20 4.00 -23.89
CA TYR A 236 9.45 5.22 -23.58
C TYR A 236 8.61 5.11 -22.28
N GLY A 237 8.05 3.93 -21.97
CA GLY A 237 7.28 3.76 -20.75
C GLY A 237 5.92 3.08 -20.95
N TYR A 238 4.91 3.55 -20.22
CA TYR A 238 3.59 2.93 -20.13
C TYR A 238 2.46 3.94 -20.34
N GLY A 239 1.31 3.46 -20.77
CA GLY A 239 0.11 4.26 -20.94
C GLY A 239 -1.15 3.42 -21.09
N PHE A 240 -2.27 4.07 -21.31
CA PHE A 240 -3.56 3.42 -21.52
C PHE A 240 -3.95 3.52 -22.99
N LYS A 241 -4.46 2.42 -23.53
CA LYS A 241 -4.92 2.38 -24.93
C LYS A 241 -6.18 3.25 -25.08
N VAL A 242 -6.29 3.92 -26.19
CA VAL A 242 -7.51 4.59 -26.68
C VAL A 242 -8.32 3.58 -27.47
#